data_9e138231db7a1098fe6ccd7d976daca6
#
_entry.id   9e138231db7a1098fe6ccd7d976daca6
#
_cell.length_a   1.000
_cell.length_b   1.000
_cell.length_c   1.000
_cell.angle_alpha   90.00
_cell.angle_beta   90.00
_cell.angle_gamma   90.00
#
_symmetry.space_group_name_H-M   'P 1'
#
loop_
_entity.id
_entity.type
_entity.pdbx_description
1 polymer ?
#
loop_
_entity_poly.entity_id
_entity_poly.type
_entity_poly.pdbx_seq_one_letter_code
_entity_poly.pdbx_strand_id
1 'polypeptide(L)'
;QDSPKGLPDAFILGEKFIGKDNVSLILGDNFFYGQNLSSMLLNGSKLKKGAKVILHKVLKPELFGVAKVNNSKKIISIKEKPKKFISDLAITGLYFFDNNVVNYAKSLKPSKRGELEITDLLNKYKDKNILKAEYLGRGGAWLDTGSIEDFYKTSLFVSAIENRQGFKIACLEEISLNNKWI
;
A
#
# COMPACT_ATOMS: atom_id res chain seq x y z
N GLN A 1 5.73 -19.46 -2.09
CA GLN A 1 5.65 -19.38 -3.57
C GLN A 1 6.79 -20.18 -4.20
N ASP A 2 6.46 -21.03 -5.14
CA ASP A 2 7.48 -21.77 -5.93
C ASP A 2 8.13 -20.83 -6.98
N SER A 3 7.43 -19.76 -7.35
CA SER A 3 7.91 -18.73 -8.26
C SER A 3 7.15 -17.42 -8.03
N PRO A 4 7.70 -16.25 -8.39
CA PRO A 4 6.98 -14.98 -8.31
C PRO A 4 5.74 -15.00 -9.22
N LYS A 5 4.54 -14.87 -8.63
CA LYS A 5 3.26 -14.87 -9.35
C LYS A 5 2.52 -13.52 -9.22
N GLY A 6 3.16 -12.55 -8.61
CA GLY A 6 2.59 -11.23 -8.34
C GLY A 6 1.96 -11.10 -6.95
N LEU A 7 1.75 -9.85 -6.53
CA LEU A 7 1.26 -9.53 -5.17
C LEU A 7 -0.08 -10.19 -4.81
N PRO A 8 -1.09 -10.25 -5.70
CA PRO A 8 -2.37 -10.88 -5.37
C PRO A 8 -2.28 -12.36 -5.00
N ASP A 9 -1.22 -13.07 -5.42
CA ASP A 9 -1.00 -14.46 -5.03
C ASP A 9 -0.84 -14.64 -3.52
N ALA A 10 -0.36 -13.60 -2.81
CA ALA A 10 -0.27 -13.63 -1.35
C ALA A 10 -1.63 -13.86 -0.68
N PHE A 11 -2.72 -13.33 -1.24
CA PHE A 11 -4.08 -13.55 -0.70
C PHE A 11 -4.58 -14.97 -0.99
N ILE A 12 -4.17 -15.56 -2.11
CA ILE A 12 -4.53 -16.94 -2.47
C ILE A 12 -3.81 -17.92 -1.54
N LEU A 13 -2.50 -17.72 -1.34
CA LEU A 13 -1.70 -18.54 -0.44
C LEU A 13 -2.12 -18.37 1.03
N GLY A 14 -2.43 -17.11 1.40
CA GLY A 14 -2.85 -16.75 2.76
C GLY A 14 -4.32 -17.04 3.08
N GLU A 15 -5.10 -17.64 2.17
CA GLU A 15 -6.56 -17.83 2.32
C GLU A 15 -6.95 -18.45 3.67
N LYS A 16 -6.27 -19.52 4.07
CA LYS A 16 -6.54 -20.20 5.36
C LYS A 16 -6.23 -19.30 6.56
N PHE A 17 -5.19 -18.49 6.48
CA PHE A 17 -4.80 -17.54 7.51
C PHE A 17 -5.79 -16.37 7.59
N ILE A 18 -6.20 -15.84 6.45
CA ILE A 18 -7.18 -14.74 6.36
C ILE A 18 -8.55 -15.21 6.87
N GLY A 19 -8.95 -16.43 6.55
CA GLY A 19 -10.24 -16.99 6.97
C GLY A 19 -11.41 -16.09 6.54
N LYS A 20 -12.14 -15.56 7.51
CA LYS A 20 -13.29 -14.66 7.29
C LYS A 20 -12.99 -13.19 7.59
N ASP A 21 -11.77 -12.87 7.98
CA ASP A 21 -11.39 -11.53 8.41
C ASP A 21 -11.06 -10.61 7.23
N ASN A 22 -11.10 -9.32 7.49
CA ASN A 22 -10.50 -8.32 6.63
C ASN A 22 -8.98 -8.39 6.76
N VAL A 23 -8.25 -7.93 5.75
CA VAL A 23 -6.80 -8.06 5.70
C VAL A 23 -6.14 -6.77 5.29
N SER A 24 -5.00 -6.46 5.88
CA SER A 24 -4.07 -5.46 5.38
C SER A 24 -2.83 -6.13 4.80
N LEU A 25 -2.33 -5.58 3.71
CA LEU A 25 -1.07 -5.97 3.10
C LEU A 25 -0.14 -4.77 3.10
N ILE A 26 1.05 -4.95 3.65
CA ILE A 26 2.16 -4.01 3.53
C ILE A 26 3.32 -4.70 2.82
N LEU A 27 3.94 -4.01 1.88
CA LEU A 27 5.13 -4.50 1.20
C LEU A 27 6.35 -4.30 2.09
N GLY A 28 7.20 -5.31 2.21
CA GLY A 28 8.34 -5.32 3.13
C GLY A 28 9.46 -4.33 2.78
N ASP A 29 9.46 -3.82 1.56
CA ASP A 29 10.37 -2.80 1.05
C ASP A 29 9.79 -1.37 1.11
N ASN A 30 8.62 -1.20 1.70
CA ASN A 30 7.97 0.10 1.80
C ASN A 30 8.10 0.70 3.19
N PHE A 31 8.68 1.88 3.26
CA PHE A 31 8.83 2.67 4.47
C PHE A 31 7.85 3.84 4.48
N PHE A 32 7.13 3.99 5.60
CA PHE A 32 6.17 5.08 5.81
C PHE A 32 6.56 5.88 7.05
N TYR A 33 6.47 7.19 6.95
CA TYR A 33 6.67 8.11 8.07
C TYR A 33 5.70 9.29 7.97
N GLY A 34 5.13 9.72 9.10
CA GLY A 34 4.27 10.91 9.14
C GLY A 34 3.34 10.92 10.35
N GLN A 35 2.98 12.12 10.80
CA GLN A 35 2.16 12.32 12.00
C GLN A 35 0.79 11.63 11.96
N ASN A 36 0.19 11.54 10.78
CA ASN A 36 -1.15 10.95 10.62
C ASN A 36 -1.14 9.44 10.33
N LEU A 37 0.03 8.81 10.29
CA LEU A 37 0.16 7.41 9.88
C LEU A 37 -0.65 6.49 10.80
N SER A 38 -0.52 6.63 12.12
CA SER A 38 -1.27 5.81 13.09
C SER A 38 -2.79 5.94 12.90
N SER A 39 -3.29 7.15 12.68
CA SER A 39 -4.71 7.39 12.40
C SER A 39 -5.16 6.74 11.09
N MET A 40 -4.32 6.79 10.05
CA MET A 40 -4.58 6.14 8.77
C MET A 40 -4.65 4.61 8.90
N LEU A 41 -3.73 4.02 9.65
CA LEU A 41 -3.70 2.58 9.96
C LEU A 41 -4.96 2.16 10.72
N LEU A 42 -5.32 2.88 11.79
CA LEU A 42 -6.53 2.62 12.57
C LEU A 42 -7.82 2.78 11.73
N ASN A 43 -7.87 3.78 10.86
CA ASN A 43 -9.01 3.96 9.94
C ASN A 43 -9.06 2.88 8.85
N GLY A 44 -7.90 2.38 8.45
CA GLY A 44 -7.78 1.26 7.52
C GLY A 44 -8.27 -0.05 8.13
N SER A 45 -7.85 -0.34 9.38
CA SER A 45 -8.25 -1.57 10.10
C SER A 45 -9.74 -1.65 10.39
N LYS A 46 -10.45 -0.51 10.44
CA LYS A 46 -11.91 -0.43 10.62
C LYS A 46 -12.71 -0.59 9.32
N LEU A 47 -12.05 -0.90 8.21
CA LEU A 47 -12.71 -1.12 6.93
C LEU A 47 -13.70 -2.29 7.04
N LYS A 48 -14.99 -2.06 6.81
CA LYS A 48 -16.02 -3.11 6.85
C LYS A 48 -16.27 -3.76 5.49
N LYS A 49 -16.13 -3.00 4.41
CA LYS A 49 -16.42 -3.45 3.04
C LYS A 49 -15.59 -2.66 2.03
N GLY A 50 -15.16 -3.36 0.99
CA GLY A 50 -14.41 -2.78 -0.12
C GLY A 50 -12.90 -2.83 0.10
N ALA A 51 -12.20 -1.88 -0.51
CA ALA A 51 -10.77 -1.71 -0.35
C ALA A 51 -10.40 -0.25 -0.10
N LYS A 52 -9.26 -0.05 0.55
CA LYS A 52 -8.65 1.27 0.74
C LYS A 52 -7.17 1.19 0.35
N VAL A 53 -6.72 2.19 -0.39
CA VAL A 53 -5.32 2.38 -0.78
C VAL A 53 -4.81 3.71 -0.28
N ILE A 54 -3.52 3.79 -0.03
CA ILE A 54 -2.84 5.03 0.30
C ILE A 54 -2.19 5.58 -0.96
N LEU A 55 -2.46 6.84 -1.27
CA LEU A 55 -1.88 7.55 -2.40
C LEU A 55 -0.82 8.53 -1.93
N HIS A 56 0.27 8.59 -2.67
CA HIS A 56 1.34 9.56 -2.47
C HIS A 56 1.78 10.18 -3.79
N LYS A 57 2.09 11.48 -3.76
CA LYS A 57 2.57 12.21 -4.92
C LYS A 57 4.03 11.89 -5.18
N VAL A 58 4.37 11.54 -6.42
CA VAL A 58 5.73 11.15 -6.83
C VAL A 58 6.17 11.92 -8.09
N LEU A 59 7.48 12.05 -8.26
CA LEU A 59 8.07 12.69 -9.44
C LEU A 59 8.11 11.77 -10.66
N LYS A 60 8.22 10.45 -10.45
CA LYS A 60 8.35 9.43 -11.51
C LYS A 60 7.22 8.40 -11.41
N PRO A 61 5.98 8.78 -11.77
CA PRO A 61 4.83 7.91 -11.63
C PRO A 61 4.89 6.65 -12.50
N GLU A 62 5.66 6.68 -13.60
CA GLU A 62 5.86 5.54 -14.49
C GLU A 62 6.52 4.32 -13.84
N LEU A 63 7.08 4.47 -12.66
CA LEU A 63 7.69 3.37 -11.90
C LEU A 63 6.69 2.59 -11.06
N PHE A 64 5.48 3.12 -10.86
CA PHE A 64 4.50 2.62 -9.88
C PHE A 64 3.14 2.32 -10.51
N GLY A 65 2.29 1.65 -9.76
CA GLY A 65 0.86 1.68 -9.99
C GLY A 65 0.32 3.09 -9.72
N VAL A 66 -0.40 3.67 -10.68
CA VAL A 66 -0.85 5.08 -10.64
C VAL A 66 -2.36 5.16 -10.61
N ALA A 67 -2.89 5.99 -9.72
CA ALA A 67 -4.31 6.30 -9.64
C ALA A 67 -4.61 7.71 -10.15
N LYS A 68 -5.63 7.84 -11.02
CA LYS A 68 -6.24 9.13 -11.34
C LYS A 68 -7.51 9.30 -10.53
N VAL A 69 -7.67 10.46 -9.92
CA VAL A 69 -8.84 10.80 -9.11
C VAL A 69 -9.61 11.97 -9.72
N ASN A 70 -10.89 12.04 -9.45
CA ASN A 70 -11.74 13.18 -9.82
C ASN A 70 -11.72 14.26 -8.72
N ASN A 71 -12.46 15.36 -8.94
CA ASN A 71 -12.57 16.47 -7.98
C ASN A 71 -13.16 16.05 -6.62
N SER A 72 -13.95 14.98 -6.59
CA SER A 72 -14.49 14.39 -5.35
C SER A 72 -13.54 13.38 -4.70
N LYS A 73 -12.26 13.35 -5.12
CA LYS A 73 -11.21 12.43 -4.64
C LYS A 73 -11.53 10.95 -4.86
N LYS A 74 -12.47 10.61 -5.76
CA LYS A 74 -12.78 9.23 -6.14
C LYS A 74 -11.82 8.76 -7.21
N ILE A 75 -11.30 7.55 -7.08
CA ILE A 75 -10.44 6.91 -8.08
C ILE A 75 -11.28 6.59 -9.32
N ILE A 76 -10.88 7.12 -10.47
CA ILE A 76 -11.54 6.92 -11.77
C ILE A 76 -10.72 6.05 -12.73
N SER A 77 -9.41 5.94 -12.52
CA SER A 77 -8.53 5.10 -13.33
C SER A 77 -7.35 4.61 -12.50
N ILE A 78 -6.94 3.37 -12.75
CA ILE A 78 -5.71 2.79 -12.19
C ILE A 78 -4.95 2.16 -13.35
N LYS A 79 -3.64 2.38 -13.41
CA LYS A 79 -2.74 1.77 -14.38
C LYS A 79 -1.44 1.37 -13.72
N GLU A 80 -0.99 0.16 -14.04
CA GLU A 80 0.35 -0.32 -13.65
C GLU A 80 1.39 0.29 -14.58
N LYS A 81 2.42 0.90 -13.99
CA LYS A 81 3.61 1.44 -14.67
C LYS A 81 3.29 2.09 -16.04
N PRO A 82 2.49 3.16 -16.06
CA PRO A 82 1.94 3.72 -17.29
C PRO A 82 3.05 4.35 -18.14
N LYS A 83 3.14 3.98 -19.43
CA LYS A 83 4.07 4.57 -20.40
C LYS A 83 3.74 6.03 -20.76
N LYS A 84 2.48 6.44 -20.57
CA LYS A 84 2.03 7.82 -20.77
C LYS A 84 1.57 8.38 -19.45
N PHE A 85 1.89 9.64 -19.18
CA PHE A 85 1.47 10.32 -17.95
C PHE A 85 -0.06 10.28 -17.78
N ILE A 86 -0.51 9.88 -16.61
CA ILE A 86 -1.92 9.80 -16.22
C ILE A 86 -2.18 10.69 -15.02
N SER A 87 -1.31 10.62 -14.02
CA SER A 87 -1.36 11.31 -12.75
C SER A 87 -0.01 11.17 -12.04
N ASP A 88 0.28 12.04 -11.10
CA ASP A 88 1.44 11.95 -10.22
C ASP A 88 1.14 11.23 -8.89
N LEU A 89 -0.04 10.61 -8.77
CA LEU A 89 -0.46 9.89 -7.58
C LEU A 89 -0.14 8.41 -7.70
N ALA A 90 0.97 7.99 -7.09
CA ALA A 90 1.32 6.57 -6.95
C ALA A 90 0.46 5.90 -5.87
N ILE A 91 0.11 4.65 -6.11
CA ILE A 91 -0.47 3.76 -5.11
C ILE A 91 0.71 3.17 -4.34
N THR A 92 0.76 3.45 -3.04
CA THR A 92 1.83 2.94 -2.17
C THR A 92 1.65 1.45 -1.88
N GLY A 93 2.66 0.83 -1.26
CA GLY A 93 2.61 -0.59 -0.88
C GLY A 93 1.83 -0.87 0.41
N LEU A 94 0.81 -0.09 0.74
CA LEU A 94 -0.06 -0.31 1.90
C LEU A 94 -1.53 -0.36 1.48
N TYR A 95 -2.14 -1.51 1.72
CA TYR A 95 -3.49 -1.84 1.26
C TYR A 95 -4.34 -2.38 2.38
N PHE A 96 -5.64 -2.08 2.34
CA PHE A 96 -6.66 -2.66 3.22
C PHE A 96 -7.78 -3.23 2.37
N PHE A 97 -8.19 -4.45 2.66
CA PHE A 97 -9.21 -5.16 1.89
C PHE A 97 -10.23 -5.82 2.80
N ASP A 98 -11.48 -5.90 2.33
CA ASP A 98 -12.43 -6.82 2.90
C ASP A 98 -12.12 -8.27 2.48
N ASN A 99 -12.79 -9.22 3.11
CA ASN A 99 -12.56 -10.65 2.88
C ASN A 99 -12.78 -11.12 1.43
N ASN A 100 -13.49 -10.34 0.60
CA ASN A 100 -13.67 -10.68 -0.82
C ASN A 100 -12.36 -10.65 -1.62
N VAL A 101 -11.28 -10.11 -1.06
CA VAL A 101 -9.97 -10.03 -1.72
C VAL A 101 -9.48 -11.38 -2.21
N VAL A 102 -9.68 -12.45 -1.45
CA VAL A 102 -9.27 -13.82 -1.82
C VAL A 102 -9.98 -14.26 -3.10
N ASN A 103 -11.31 -14.09 -3.15
CA ASN A 103 -12.10 -14.44 -4.33
C ASN A 103 -11.74 -13.59 -5.55
N TYR A 104 -11.49 -12.30 -5.34
CA TYR A 104 -11.07 -11.42 -6.43
C TYR A 104 -9.67 -11.78 -6.93
N ALA A 105 -8.73 -12.09 -6.04
CA ALA A 105 -7.39 -12.53 -6.42
C ALA A 105 -7.44 -13.83 -7.24
N LYS A 106 -8.21 -14.84 -6.82
CA LYS A 106 -8.42 -16.09 -7.56
C LYS A 106 -9.02 -15.89 -8.96
N SER A 107 -9.76 -14.81 -9.18
CA SER A 107 -10.41 -14.50 -10.46
C SER A 107 -9.56 -13.66 -11.40
N LEU A 108 -8.33 -13.29 -11.01
CA LEU A 108 -7.40 -12.56 -11.86
C LEU A 108 -6.77 -13.49 -12.91
N LYS A 109 -6.33 -12.88 -14.00
CA LYS A 109 -5.49 -13.53 -15.01
C LYS A 109 -4.11 -12.88 -15.00
N PRO A 110 -3.04 -13.63 -15.22
CA PRO A 110 -1.70 -13.06 -15.35
C PRO A 110 -1.66 -12.00 -16.45
N SER A 111 -0.93 -10.95 -16.19
CA SER A 111 -0.62 -9.89 -17.14
C SER A 111 0.33 -10.39 -18.24
N LYS A 112 0.70 -9.49 -19.17
CA LYS A 112 1.75 -9.78 -20.17
C LYS A 112 3.12 -10.09 -19.56
N ARG A 113 3.32 -9.74 -18.27
CA ARG A 113 4.53 -10.04 -17.50
C ARG A 113 4.49 -11.44 -16.85
N GLY A 114 3.38 -12.15 -16.98
CA GLY A 114 3.17 -13.46 -16.34
C GLY A 114 2.75 -13.37 -14.87
N GLU A 115 2.48 -12.18 -14.35
CA GLU A 115 2.16 -11.93 -12.95
C GLU A 115 0.71 -11.47 -12.75
N LEU A 116 0.13 -11.78 -11.61
CA LEU A 116 -1.12 -11.18 -11.13
C LEU A 116 -0.81 -9.75 -10.66
N GLU A 117 -1.45 -8.75 -11.25
CA GLU A 117 -1.19 -7.35 -10.92
C GLU A 117 -2.10 -6.89 -9.78
N ILE A 118 -1.50 -6.20 -8.80
CA ILE A 118 -2.29 -5.59 -7.71
C ILE A 118 -3.24 -4.52 -8.24
N THR A 119 -2.86 -3.81 -9.30
CA THR A 119 -3.69 -2.82 -9.96
C THR A 119 -4.93 -3.43 -10.60
N ASP A 120 -4.87 -4.66 -11.10
CA ASP A 120 -6.04 -5.38 -11.62
C ASP A 120 -6.99 -5.80 -10.50
N LEU A 121 -6.42 -6.23 -9.36
CA LEU A 121 -7.20 -6.49 -8.15
C LEU A 121 -7.94 -5.23 -7.70
N LEU A 122 -7.27 -4.09 -7.63
CA LEU A 122 -7.86 -2.81 -7.25
C LEU A 122 -8.92 -2.34 -8.26
N ASN A 123 -8.74 -2.60 -9.55
CA ASN A 123 -9.75 -2.30 -10.57
C ASN A 123 -11.06 -3.05 -10.31
N LYS A 124 -11.04 -4.30 -9.82
CA LYS A 124 -12.28 -5.01 -9.43
C LYS A 124 -13.06 -4.28 -8.33
N TYR A 125 -12.36 -3.70 -7.36
CA TYR A 125 -12.98 -2.89 -6.31
C TYR A 125 -13.46 -1.52 -6.82
N LYS A 126 -12.67 -0.89 -7.70
CA LYS A 126 -13.03 0.39 -8.34
C LYS A 126 -14.30 0.25 -9.19
N ASP A 127 -14.40 -0.80 -10.00
CA ASP A 127 -15.53 -1.02 -10.89
C ASP A 127 -16.84 -1.29 -10.13
N LYS A 128 -16.73 -1.80 -8.90
CA LYS A 128 -17.86 -1.93 -7.97
C LYS A 128 -18.13 -0.68 -7.11
N ASN A 129 -17.38 0.41 -7.34
CA ASN A 129 -17.48 1.65 -6.56
C ASN A 129 -17.23 1.49 -5.05
N ILE A 130 -16.41 0.53 -4.63
CA ILE A 130 -16.06 0.23 -3.24
C ILE A 130 -14.56 0.37 -2.96
N LEU A 131 -13.81 1.01 -3.85
CA LEU A 131 -12.41 1.38 -3.64
C LEU A 131 -12.32 2.81 -3.11
N LYS A 132 -11.67 2.98 -1.96
CA LYS A 132 -11.42 4.27 -1.31
C LYS A 132 -9.95 4.63 -1.41
N ALA A 133 -9.66 5.93 -1.49
CA ALA A 133 -8.31 6.46 -1.42
C ALA A 133 -8.12 7.31 -0.16
N GLU A 134 -6.98 7.21 0.45
CA GLU A 134 -6.49 8.11 1.48
C GLU A 134 -5.14 8.69 1.04
N TYR A 135 -4.81 9.89 1.47
CA TYR A 135 -3.60 10.60 1.00
C TYR A 135 -2.63 10.72 2.16
N LEU A 136 -1.39 10.28 1.95
CA LEU A 136 -0.33 10.44 2.95
C LEU A 136 -0.05 11.92 3.28
N GLY A 137 -0.34 12.81 2.33
CA GLY A 137 -0.18 14.26 2.51
C GLY A 137 1.28 14.72 2.45
N ARG A 138 1.45 16.04 2.57
CA ARG A 138 2.78 16.68 2.46
C ARG A 138 3.67 16.44 3.68
N GLY A 139 3.07 16.20 4.83
CA GLY A 139 3.80 15.91 6.08
C GLY A 139 4.22 14.45 6.22
N GLY A 140 3.87 13.61 5.26
CA GLY A 140 4.24 12.21 5.24
C GLY A 140 5.34 11.92 4.23
N ALA A 141 6.14 10.90 4.50
CA ALA A 141 7.12 10.32 3.59
C ALA A 141 6.74 8.87 3.29
N TRP A 142 6.81 8.52 2.03
CA TRP A 142 6.77 7.15 1.55
C TRP A 142 8.02 6.91 0.72
N LEU A 143 8.79 5.91 1.11
CA LEU A 143 10.03 5.52 0.46
C LEU A 143 9.92 4.03 0.10
N ASP A 144 10.20 3.73 -1.16
CA ASP A 144 10.32 2.38 -1.68
C ASP A 144 11.81 2.01 -1.64
N THR A 145 12.16 0.93 -0.95
CA THR A 145 13.55 0.50 -0.76
C THR A 145 13.95 -0.63 -1.73
N GLY A 146 13.25 -0.74 -2.85
CA GLY A 146 13.47 -1.79 -3.85
C GLY A 146 14.82 -1.73 -4.59
N SER A 147 15.59 -0.64 -4.44
CA SER A 147 16.96 -0.53 -4.94
C SER A 147 17.95 -0.25 -3.82
N ILE A 148 19.23 -0.60 -4.04
CA ILE A 148 20.32 -0.29 -3.07
C ILE A 148 20.41 1.22 -2.83
N GLU A 149 20.23 2.02 -3.87
CA GLU A 149 20.28 3.48 -3.78
C GLU A 149 19.11 4.03 -2.92
N ASP A 150 17.91 3.54 -3.13
CA ASP A 150 16.74 3.97 -2.38
C ASP A 150 16.77 3.45 -0.94
N PHE A 151 17.28 2.26 -0.69
CA PHE A 151 17.56 1.75 0.64
C PHE A 151 18.54 2.65 1.40
N TYR A 152 19.63 3.08 0.75
CA TYR A 152 20.60 4.02 1.35
C TYR A 152 19.96 5.37 1.67
N LYS A 153 19.17 5.94 0.75
CA LYS A 153 18.44 7.20 0.99
C LYS A 153 17.47 7.08 2.16
N THR A 154 16.76 5.96 2.26
CA THR A 154 15.85 5.68 3.38
C THR A 154 16.60 5.59 4.69
N SER A 155 17.75 4.91 4.71
CA SER A 155 18.62 4.81 5.90
C SER A 155 19.11 6.18 6.37
N LEU A 156 19.49 7.06 5.44
CA LEU A 156 19.88 8.44 5.77
C LEU A 156 18.70 9.23 6.35
N PHE A 157 17.51 9.08 5.78
CA PHE A 157 16.30 9.73 6.29
C PHE A 157 16.00 9.29 7.73
N VAL A 158 16.00 7.98 8.00
CA VAL A 158 15.79 7.41 9.34
C VAL A 158 16.84 7.95 10.31
N SER A 159 18.12 7.87 9.94
CA SER A 159 19.22 8.36 10.77
C SER A 159 19.08 9.84 11.10
N ALA A 160 18.72 10.69 10.13
CA ALA A 160 18.52 12.10 10.35
C ALA A 160 17.40 12.43 11.34
N ILE A 161 16.28 11.71 11.25
CA ILE A 161 15.15 11.90 12.15
C ILE A 161 15.49 11.40 13.56
N GLU A 162 16.01 10.18 13.70
CA GLU A 162 16.31 9.56 14.98
C GLU A 162 17.39 10.36 15.74
N ASN A 163 18.47 10.73 15.07
CA ASN A 163 19.56 11.50 15.68
C ASN A 163 19.12 12.91 16.11
N ARG A 164 18.15 13.51 15.39
CA ARG A 164 17.64 14.83 15.73
C ARG A 164 16.62 14.81 16.86
N GLN A 165 15.74 13.81 16.89
CA GLN A 165 14.63 13.76 17.83
C GLN A 165 14.91 12.89 19.07
N GLY A 166 15.89 12.00 18.99
CA GLY A 166 16.18 11.04 20.08
C GLY A 166 15.17 9.90 20.19
N PHE A 167 14.24 9.75 19.24
CA PHE A 167 13.29 8.66 19.19
C PHE A 167 13.67 7.64 18.12
N LYS A 168 13.27 6.38 18.35
CA LYS A 168 13.37 5.35 17.33
C LYS A 168 12.12 5.35 16.45
N ILE A 169 12.31 5.26 15.13
CA ILE A 169 11.20 5.08 14.19
C ILE A 169 10.74 3.62 14.26
N ALA A 170 9.42 3.40 14.32
CA ALA A 170 8.81 2.08 14.39
C ALA A 170 9.35 1.20 15.52
N CYS A 171 9.69 1.79 16.67
CA CYS A 171 10.13 1.06 17.86
C CYS A 171 9.01 0.14 18.36
N LEU A 172 9.20 -1.17 18.22
CA LEU A 172 8.17 -2.15 18.56
C LEU A 172 7.86 -2.17 20.04
N GLU A 173 8.85 -1.92 20.89
CA GLU A 173 8.71 -1.86 22.35
C GLU A 173 7.85 -0.66 22.75
N GLU A 174 8.12 0.51 22.19
CA GLU A 174 7.33 1.72 22.42
C GLU A 174 5.89 1.57 21.93
N ILE A 175 5.71 1.00 20.73
CA ILE A 175 4.39 0.72 20.17
C ILE A 175 3.62 -0.24 21.08
N SER A 176 4.26 -1.30 21.56
CA SER A 176 3.65 -2.29 22.45
C SER A 176 3.25 -1.69 23.79
N LEU A 177 4.12 -0.88 24.38
CA LEU A 177 3.83 -0.17 25.63
C LEU A 177 2.64 0.81 25.47
N ASN A 178 2.66 1.62 24.39
CA ASN A 178 1.59 2.61 24.13
C ASN A 178 0.23 1.94 23.89
N ASN A 179 0.23 0.73 23.32
CA ASN A 179 -0.98 -0.08 23.10
C ASN A 179 -1.33 -0.99 24.28
N LYS A 180 -0.55 -0.97 25.38
CA LYS A 180 -0.74 -1.82 26.56
C LYS A 180 -0.74 -3.31 26.24
N TRP A 181 0.13 -3.73 25.34
CA TRP A 181 0.35 -5.14 25.02
C TRP A 181 1.41 -5.77 25.92
N ILE A 182 2.23 -4.93 26.53
CA ILE A 182 3.23 -5.22 27.55
C ILE A 182 3.14 -4.19 28.67
#